data_3f36cfcd990cbbd50c609cf486429edc
#
_entry.id   3f36cfcd990cbbd50c609cf486429edc
#
_cell.length_a   1.000
_cell.length_b   1.000
_cell.length_c   1.000
_cell.angle_alpha   90.00
_cell.angle_beta   90.00
_cell.angle_gamma   90.00
#
_symmetry.space_group_name_H-M   'P 1'
#
loop_
_entity.id
_entity.type
_entity.pdbx_description
1 polymer ?
#
loop_
_entity_poly.entity_id
_entity_poly.type
_entity_poly.pdbx_seq_one_letter_code
_entity_poly.pdbx_strand_id
1 'polypeptide(L)' 'MIVFVNDTPVKTYYGAKVKSAVMAYFRDQNIPLKTVVKEVRDAYGNLIALDGSIRANSKIFIKI' A
#
# COMPACT_ATOMS: atom_id res chain seq x y z
N MET A 1 1.45 -12.17 -4.19
CA MET A 1 0.73 -12.17 -2.89
C MET A 1 -0.33 -11.10 -2.85
N ILE A 2 -1.26 -11.20 -1.92
CA ILE A 2 -2.32 -10.21 -1.74
C ILE A 2 -2.03 -9.39 -0.49
N VAL A 3 -2.20 -8.07 -0.61
CA VAL A 3 -2.21 -7.15 0.51
C VAL A 3 -3.45 -6.27 0.40
N PHE A 4 -3.81 -5.60 1.47
CA PHE A 4 -5.02 -4.77 1.50
C PHE A 4 -4.62 -3.32 1.69
N VAL A 5 -5.05 -2.47 0.76
CA VAL A 5 -4.85 -1.02 0.83
C VAL A 5 -6.22 -0.38 0.99
N ASN A 6 -6.45 0.30 2.12
CA ASN A 6 -7.76 0.86 2.45
C ASN A 6 -8.87 -0.18 2.33
N ASP A 7 -8.60 -1.39 2.85
CA ASP A 7 -9.50 -2.56 2.80
C ASP A 7 -9.77 -3.12 1.40
N THR A 8 -9.04 -2.65 0.40
CA THR A 8 -9.15 -3.15 -0.96
C THR A 8 -8.00 -4.11 -1.25
N PRO A 9 -8.26 -5.36 -1.66
CA PRO A 9 -7.19 -6.29 -1.98
C PRO A 9 -6.46 -5.86 -3.25
N VAL A 10 -5.13 -5.91 -3.20
CA VAL A 10 -4.29 -5.65 -4.36
C VAL A 10 -3.25 -6.75 -4.48
N LYS A 11 -2.87 -7.07 -5.71
CA LYS A 11 -1.85 -8.06 -5.98
C LYS A 11 -0.49 -7.40 -6.03
N THR A 12 0.45 -7.98 -5.29
CA THR A 12 1.86 -7.63 -5.40
C THR A 12 2.68 -8.91 -5.43
N TYR A 13 4.00 -8.79 -5.30
CA TYR A 13 4.92 -9.91 -5.33
C TYR A 13 5.66 -10.03 -3.99
N TYR A 14 6.14 -11.24 -3.69
CA TYR A 14 6.93 -11.45 -2.48
C TYR A 14 8.20 -10.60 -2.53
N GLY A 15 8.53 -9.97 -1.42
CA GLY A 15 9.62 -9.03 -1.35
C GLY A 15 9.24 -7.60 -1.76
N ALA A 16 7.97 -7.36 -2.06
CA ALA A 16 7.50 -6.03 -2.42
C ALA A 16 7.62 -5.08 -1.23
N LYS A 17 7.77 -3.81 -1.54
CA LYS A 17 7.76 -2.74 -0.54
C LYS A 17 6.39 -2.11 -0.44
N VAL A 18 6.17 -1.35 0.62
CA VAL A 18 4.91 -0.61 0.82
C VAL A 18 4.59 0.23 -0.42
N LYS A 19 5.59 0.89 -0.98
CA LYS A 19 5.43 1.69 -2.20
C LYS A 19 4.84 0.87 -3.35
N SER A 20 5.27 -0.37 -3.51
CA SER A 20 4.78 -1.25 -4.59
C SER A 20 3.29 -1.53 -4.43
N ALA A 21 2.84 -1.77 -3.19
CA ALA A 21 1.42 -1.98 -2.91
C ALA A 21 0.60 -0.72 -3.18
N VAL A 22 1.12 0.44 -2.80
CA VAL A 22 0.45 1.72 -3.04
C VAL A 22 0.31 1.98 -4.54
N MET A 23 1.36 1.73 -5.30
CA MET A 23 1.32 1.91 -6.76
C MET A 23 0.34 0.95 -7.43
N ALA A 24 0.29 -0.31 -6.98
CA ALA A 24 -0.67 -1.27 -7.48
C ALA A 24 -2.10 -0.82 -7.19
N TYR A 25 -2.34 -0.30 -5.99
CA TYR A 25 -3.64 0.24 -5.61
C TYR A 25 -4.04 1.42 -6.51
N PHE A 26 -3.12 2.36 -6.74
CA PHE A 26 -3.39 3.50 -7.62
C PHE A 26 -3.77 3.03 -9.02
N ARG A 27 -3.01 2.09 -9.58
CA ARG A 27 -3.28 1.56 -10.91
C ARG A 27 -4.66 0.91 -10.96
N ASP A 28 -4.99 0.08 -9.97
CA ASP A 28 -6.27 -0.63 -9.94
C ASP A 28 -7.46 0.32 -9.76
N GLN A 29 -7.27 1.43 -9.06
CA GLN A 29 -8.32 2.41 -8.80
C GLN A 29 -8.31 3.58 -9.79
N ASN A 30 -7.46 3.54 -10.80
CA ASN A 30 -7.31 4.62 -11.79
C ASN A 30 -6.91 5.95 -11.14
N ILE A 31 -6.11 5.90 -10.10
CA ILE A 31 -5.56 7.09 -9.45
C ILE A 31 -4.23 7.41 -10.14
N PRO A 32 -3.96 8.68 -10.49
CA PRO A 32 -2.69 9.04 -11.11
C PRO A 32 -1.50 8.59 -10.26
N LEU A 33 -0.51 7.94 -10.88
CA LEU A 33 0.64 7.40 -10.16
C LEU A 33 1.51 8.48 -9.50
N LYS A 34 1.40 9.71 -9.95
CA LYS A 34 2.13 10.85 -9.37
C LYS A 34 1.41 11.50 -8.20
N THR A 35 0.26 10.94 -7.79
CA THR A 35 -0.47 11.43 -6.63
C THR A 35 0.40 11.31 -5.37
N VAL A 36 0.45 12.39 -4.58
CA VAL A 36 1.25 12.42 -3.36
C VAL A 36 0.52 11.69 -2.25
N VAL A 37 1.21 10.73 -1.61
CA VAL A 37 0.70 10.03 -0.44
C VAL A 37 1.13 10.82 0.79
N LYS A 38 0.17 11.32 1.56
CA LYS A 38 0.45 12.13 2.75
C LYS A 38 0.96 11.30 3.91
N GLU A 39 0.37 10.12 4.11
CA GLU A 39 0.83 9.20 5.14
C GLU A 39 0.37 7.78 4.82
N VAL A 40 1.10 6.82 5.37
CA VAL A 40 0.74 5.40 5.31
C VAL A 40 0.81 4.87 6.72
N ARG A 41 -0.22 4.14 7.14
CA ARG A 41 -0.29 3.50 8.45
C ARG A 41 -0.54 2.02 8.30
N ASP A 42 -0.07 1.25 9.29
CA ASP A 42 -0.36 -0.18 9.35
C ASP A 42 -1.72 -0.42 10.03
N ALA A 43 -2.06 -1.69 10.24
CA ALA A 43 -3.35 -2.07 10.84
C ALA A 43 -3.50 -1.58 12.30
N TYR A 44 -2.39 -1.23 12.94
CA TYR A 44 -2.38 -0.76 14.33
C TYR A 44 -2.27 0.75 14.44
N GLY A 45 -2.33 1.46 13.32
CA GLY A 45 -2.27 2.92 13.31
C GLY A 45 -0.88 3.51 13.36
N ASN A 46 0.16 2.69 13.25
CA ASN A 46 1.54 3.17 13.25
C ASN A 46 1.92 3.69 11.86
N LEU A 47 2.64 4.80 11.82
CA LEU A 47 3.18 5.31 10.55
C LEU A 47 4.26 4.36 10.04
N ILE A 48 4.22 4.08 8.76
CA ILE A 48 5.22 3.23 8.11
C ILE A 48 5.79 3.95 6.90
N ALA A 49 7.03 3.58 6.55
CA ALA A 49 7.74 4.19 5.42
C ALA A 49 7.37 3.48 4.11
N LEU A 50 7.38 4.24 3.01
CA LEU A 50 7.10 3.70 1.68
C LEU A 50 8.14 2.67 1.23
N ASP A 51 9.37 2.77 1.73
CA ASP A 51 10.43 1.83 1.40
C ASP A 51 10.50 0.63 2.36
N GLY A 52 9.57 0.55 3.32
CA GLY A 52 9.47 -0.59 4.21
C GLY A 52 8.96 -1.84 3.50
N SER A 53 9.30 -2.99 4.06
CA SER A 53 8.81 -4.28 3.54
C SER A 53 7.35 -4.51 3.89
N ILE A 54 6.66 -5.26 3.04
CA ILE A 54 5.26 -5.61 3.27
C ILE A 54 5.11 -7.12 3.15
N ARG A 55 4.25 -7.69 4.00
CA ARG A 55 3.99 -9.13 4.02
C ARG A 55 2.65 -9.45 3.41
N ALA A 56 2.50 -10.72 2.99
CA ALA A 56 1.21 -11.22 2.49
C ALA A 56 0.12 -10.99 3.53
N ASN A 57 -1.05 -10.61 3.05
CA ASN A 57 -2.25 -10.37 3.87
C ASN A 57 -2.14 -9.19 4.82
N SER A 58 -1.09 -8.38 4.70
CA SER A 58 -0.97 -7.16 5.49
C SER A 58 -2.04 -6.15 5.08
N LYS A 59 -2.42 -5.32 6.05
CA LYS A 59 -3.34 -4.20 5.81
C LYS A 59 -2.59 -2.89 5.99
N ILE A 60 -2.72 -2.01 5.03
CA ILE A 60 -2.19 -0.65 5.14
C ILE A 60 -3.30 0.35 4.81
N PHE A 61 -3.20 1.51 5.38
CA PHE A 61 -4.15 2.60 5.18
C PHE A 61 -3.38 3.82 4.72
N ILE A 62 -3.76 4.35 3.57
CA ILE A 62 -3.08 5.49 2.98
C ILE A 62 -4.00 6.69 2.97
N LYS A 63 -3.39 7.87 3.06
CA LYS A 63 -4.08 9.15 2.99
C LYS A 63 -3.46 9.97 1.86
N ILE A 64 -4.29 10.39 0.95
CA ILE A 64 -3.86 11.18 -0.22
C ILE A 64 -4.59 12.50 -0.29
#